data_d24906ef5f121db85b1dbd0c72febb2f
#
_entry.id   d24906ef5f121db85b1dbd0c72febb2f
#
_cell.length_a   1.000
_cell.length_b   1.000
_cell.length_c   1.000
_cell.angle_alpha   90.00
_cell.angle_beta   90.00
_cell.angle_gamma   90.00
#
_symmetry.space_group_name_H-M   'P 1'
#
loop_
_entity.id
_entity.type
_entity.pdbx_description
1 polymer ?
#
loop_
_entity_poly.entity_id
_entity_poly.type
_entity_poly.pdbx_seq_one_letter_code
_entity_poly.pdbx_strand_id
1 'polypeptide(L)'
;RTVRQLVMERLIRLDCEARAPLGDITRAVTELAELALDHACRHAREELDSRHGAPLGPQGQPVQLWIIGMGKLGARELNVSSDIDLIYVYEHDGDTAGIEGGRGRISNHEYFARAVKAIYSLVGDTTEHGFVFRVDLALRPNGNSGPAAISLSALEEYLQVQGREWERFAWLKSRVVAPTSCIGSPEVQALRGVVLPFVFRRYLDYSVFDALRSLHRQIRDHAAKRSAGHPERANDVKLSRGGIREIEFTVQLLQVVRGGQFPELRRRPTLEALQRLAQAGLMPQETADAMARAYVFLRQVEHRIQYLDDQQTHVLPTRDDDLAWIASTMGYPDCCAFLHELDAHRELVAQEFDTLLGGNEKKQCSGGGCGGPKASAPPPPELESLLEQLPEDFRARVAEWRNNPRVANLRDEARARLFRIVQRTAQWLGEGRCSLEAAGRLTNWLEPLMRRESYLALLLERPPVHQQLLALLGAAKWPARYLLQHPGVIDELVGDALMAERFVVADFERELAQRLKSLQSTGEDDDETLLNLLRRAQHAETF
;
A
#
# COMPACT_ATOMS: atom_id res chain seq x y z
N ARG A 1 -17.26 -24.88 13.24
CA ARG A 1 -16.55 -25.79 12.29
C ARG A 1 -17.54 -26.46 11.36
N THR A 2 -18.53 -27.17 11.84
CA THR A 2 -19.58 -27.81 11.01
C THR A 2 -20.28 -26.81 10.08
N VAL A 3 -20.63 -25.63 10.59
CA VAL A 3 -21.22 -24.57 9.75
C VAL A 3 -20.28 -24.15 8.63
N ARG A 4 -18.96 -24.01 8.90
CA ARG A 4 -17.99 -23.74 7.85
C ARG A 4 -18.02 -24.80 6.76
N GLN A 5 -18.01 -26.09 7.12
CA GLN A 5 -18.05 -27.19 6.15
C GLN A 5 -19.29 -27.11 5.25
N LEU A 6 -20.47 -26.91 5.81
CA LEU A 6 -21.71 -26.77 5.06
C LEU A 6 -21.71 -25.54 4.13
N VAL A 7 -21.19 -24.41 4.61
CA VAL A 7 -21.05 -23.19 3.80
C VAL A 7 -20.08 -23.45 2.65
N MET A 8 -18.92 -24.05 2.92
CA MET A 8 -17.92 -24.34 1.87
C MET A 8 -18.48 -25.31 0.82
N GLU A 9 -19.18 -26.38 1.21
CA GLU A 9 -19.84 -27.28 0.27
C GLU A 9 -20.83 -26.53 -0.62
N ARG A 10 -21.64 -25.63 -0.06
CA ARG A 10 -22.57 -24.81 -0.83
C ARG A 10 -21.86 -23.87 -1.78
N LEU A 11 -20.76 -23.23 -1.34
CA LEU A 11 -19.98 -22.30 -2.15
C LEU A 11 -19.29 -23.01 -3.33
N ILE A 12 -18.76 -24.23 -3.13
CA ILE A 12 -18.20 -25.04 -4.22
C ILE A 12 -19.25 -25.24 -5.33
N ARG A 13 -20.47 -25.64 -4.96
CA ARG A 13 -21.54 -25.82 -5.96
C ARG A 13 -21.90 -24.53 -6.67
N LEU A 14 -22.03 -23.42 -5.93
CA LEU A 14 -22.34 -22.12 -6.51
C LEU A 14 -21.24 -21.64 -7.47
N ASP A 15 -19.99 -21.80 -7.09
CA ASP A 15 -18.84 -21.34 -7.86
C ASP A 15 -18.55 -22.24 -9.07
N CYS A 16 -18.55 -23.58 -8.88
CA CYS A 16 -18.15 -24.53 -9.94
C CYS A 16 -19.31 -24.92 -10.87
N GLU A 17 -20.53 -25.11 -10.35
CA GLU A 17 -21.67 -25.57 -11.12
C GLU A 17 -22.52 -24.39 -11.63
N ALA A 18 -22.87 -23.46 -10.73
CA ALA A 18 -23.72 -22.33 -11.07
C ALA A 18 -22.95 -21.12 -11.63
N ARG A 19 -21.61 -21.13 -11.58
CA ARG A 19 -20.73 -20.05 -12.03
C ARG A 19 -21.12 -18.69 -11.43
N ALA A 20 -21.40 -18.69 -10.12
CA ALA A 20 -21.75 -17.49 -9.39
C ALA A 20 -20.62 -16.43 -9.51
N PRO A 21 -20.97 -15.13 -9.51
CA PRO A 21 -19.97 -14.06 -9.55
C PRO A 21 -18.94 -14.21 -8.44
N LEU A 22 -17.66 -13.97 -8.74
CA LEU A 22 -16.55 -14.03 -7.78
C LEU A 22 -16.85 -13.23 -6.50
N GLY A 23 -17.45 -12.02 -6.65
CA GLY A 23 -17.78 -11.15 -5.55
C GLY A 23 -18.77 -11.75 -4.54
N ASP A 24 -19.70 -12.60 -4.99
CA ASP A 24 -20.68 -13.25 -4.11
C ASP A 24 -20.01 -14.35 -3.27
N ILE A 25 -19.12 -15.13 -3.90
CA ILE A 25 -18.35 -16.19 -3.22
C ILE A 25 -17.42 -15.57 -2.16
N THR A 26 -16.61 -14.58 -2.54
CA THR A 26 -15.66 -13.95 -1.63
C THR A 26 -16.34 -13.19 -0.49
N ARG A 27 -17.50 -12.58 -0.77
CA ARG A 27 -18.33 -11.92 0.25
C ARG A 27 -18.84 -12.92 1.27
N ALA A 28 -19.41 -14.04 0.83
CA ALA A 28 -19.94 -15.07 1.73
C ALA A 28 -18.85 -15.66 2.64
N VAL A 29 -17.64 -15.93 2.09
CA VAL A 29 -16.50 -16.39 2.90
C VAL A 29 -16.07 -15.33 3.91
N THR A 30 -16.03 -14.06 3.50
CA THR A 30 -15.67 -12.93 4.37
C THR A 30 -16.69 -12.78 5.51
N GLU A 31 -17.98 -12.82 5.22
CA GLU A 31 -19.04 -12.73 6.23
C GLU A 31 -18.98 -13.89 7.23
N LEU A 32 -18.67 -15.09 6.76
CA LEU A 32 -18.44 -16.23 7.64
C LEU A 32 -17.24 -16.00 8.59
N ALA A 33 -16.15 -15.43 8.09
CA ALA A 33 -14.99 -15.10 8.91
C ALA A 33 -15.30 -14.00 9.94
N GLU A 34 -16.00 -12.94 9.53
CA GLU A 34 -16.44 -11.85 10.41
C GLU A 34 -17.35 -12.37 11.52
N LEU A 35 -18.32 -13.21 11.17
CA LEU A 35 -19.23 -13.84 12.15
C LEU A 35 -18.48 -14.72 13.15
N ALA A 36 -17.53 -15.53 12.66
CA ALA A 36 -16.73 -16.40 13.53
C ALA A 36 -15.86 -15.60 14.50
N LEU A 37 -15.24 -14.50 14.02
CA LEU A 37 -14.42 -13.61 14.84
C LEU A 37 -15.26 -12.85 15.87
N ASP A 38 -16.47 -12.39 15.50
CA ASP A 38 -17.39 -11.70 16.41
C ASP A 38 -17.82 -12.62 17.57
N HIS A 39 -18.20 -13.85 17.25
CA HIS A 39 -18.56 -14.85 18.26
C HIS A 39 -17.38 -15.22 19.16
N ALA A 40 -16.19 -15.45 18.58
CA ALA A 40 -14.99 -15.76 19.34
C ALA A 40 -14.57 -14.62 20.27
N CYS A 41 -14.66 -13.37 19.79
CA CYS A 41 -14.36 -12.17 20.58
C CYS A 41 -15.32 -12.05 21.78
N ARG A 42 -16.61 -12.20 21.54
CA ARG A 42 -17.63 -12.13 22.60
C ARG A 42 -17.39 -13.20 23.66
N HIS A 43 -17.23 -14.45 23.26
CA HIS A 43 -16.98 -15.55 24.19
C HIS A 43 -15.71 -15.37 25.01
N ALA A 44 -14.61 -14.96 24.36
CA ALA A 44 -13.35 -14.70 25.05
C ALA A 44 -13.48 -13.58 26.10
N ARG A 45 -14.25 -12.51 25.78
CA ARG A 45 -14.51 -11.42 26.73
C ARG A 45 -15.37 -11.86 27.89
N GLU A 46 -16.47 -12.57 27.65
CA GLU A 46 -17.36 -13.10 28.72
C GLU A 46 -16.58 -13.97 29.72
N GLU A 47 -15.71 -14.84 29.21
CA GLU A 47 -14.87 -15.69 30.05
C GLU A 47 -13.85 -14.87 30.87
N LEU A 48 -13.17 -13.90 30.27
CA LEU A 48 -12.16 -13.08 30.93
C LEU A 48 -12.79 -12.08 31.90
N ASP A 49 -13.91 -11.47 31.57
CA ASP A 49 -14.67 -10.56 32.45
C ASP A 49 -15.10 -11.26 33.72
N SER A 50 -15.51 -12.54 33.63
CA SER A 50 -15.87 -13.34 34.82
C SER A 50 -14.71 -13.60 35.79
N ARG A 51 -13.45 -13.54 35.30
CA ARG A 51 -12.24 -13.82 36.08
C ARG A 51 -11.49 -12.56 36.54
N HIS A 52 -11.54 -11.50 35.73
CA HIS A 52 -10.69 -10.32 35.87
C HIS A 52 -11.50 -9.02 35.96
N GLY A 53 -12.81 -9.06 35.75
CA GLY A 53 -13.63 -7.87 35.54
C GLY A 53 -13.35 -7.22 34.16
N ALA A 54 -14.21 -6.29 33.76
CA ALA A 54 -14.04 -5.59 32.49
C ALA A 54 -12.78 -4.71 32.47
N PRO A 55 -12.07 -4.61 31.34
CA PRO A 55 -10.95 -3.67 31.19
C PRO A 55 -11.45 -2.23 31.20
N LEU A 56 -10.81 -1.35 31.95
CA LEU A 56 -11.21 0.03 32.17
C LEU A 56 -10.15 1.01 31.62
N GLY A 57 -10.63 2.10 31.03
CA GLY A 57 -9.81 3.22 30.61
C GLY A 57 -9.55 4.23 31.73
N PRO A 58 -8.84 5.33 31.43
CA PRO A 58 -8.43 6.33 32.42
C PRO A 58 -9.58 6.99 33.18
N GLN A 59 -10.78 7.03 32.59
CA GLN A 59 -11.98 7.63 33.19
C GLN A 59 -12.94 6.58 33.77
N GLY A 60 -12.49 5.33 33.87
CA GLY A 60 -13.31 4.22 34.36
C GLY A 60 -14.33 3.67 33.35
N GLN A 61 -14.28 4.10 32.08
CA GLN A 61 -15.10 3.57 31.02
C GLN A 61 -14.59 2.20 30.55
N PRO A 62 -15.49 1.28 30.12
CA PRO A 62 -15.07 0.00 29.53
C PRO A 62 -14.25 0.20 28.25
N VAL A 63 -13.15 -0.54 28.12
CA VAL A 63 -12.25 -0.49 26.94
C VAL A 63 -12.64 -1.57 25.94
N GLN A 64 -12.68 -1.20 24.66
CA GLN A 64 -12.98 -2.12 23.58
C GLN A 64 -11.71 -2.70 22.95
N LEU A 65 -11.84 -3.92 22.44
CA LEU A 65 -10.87 -4.57 21.55
C LEU A 65 -11.41 -4.52 20.13
N TRP A 66 -10.59 -4.12 19.18
CA TRP A 66 -10.91 -4.19 17.76
C TRP A 66 -10.06 -5.26 17.08
N ILE A 67 -10.71 -6.12 16.34
CA ILE A 67 -10.06 -7.10 15.46
C ILE A 67 -10.01 -6.48 14.08
N ILE A 68 -8.80 -6.25 13.58
CA ILE A 68 -8.55 -5.65 12.28
C ILE A 68 -8.21 -6.75 11.30
N GLY A 69 -9.06 -6.96 10.30
CA GLY A 69 -8.79 -7.81 9.16
C GLY A 69 -7.90 -7.08 8.17
N MET A 70 -6.81 -7.72 7.78
CA MET A 70 -5.84 -7.22 6.82
C MET A 70 -6.04 -7.90 5.45
N GLY A 71 -5.38 -7.39 4.43
CA GLY A 71 -5.34 -8.01 3.12
C GLY A 71 -6.72 -8.33 2.52
N LYS A 72 -6.92 -9.58 2.13
CA LYS A 72 -8.17 -10.04 1.50
C LYS A 72 -9.38 -9.95 2.43
N LEU A 73 -9.20 -10.23 3.74
CA LEU A 73 -10.28 -10.10 4.73
C LEU A 73 -10.71 -8.64 4.88
N GLY A 74 -9.76 -7.73 5.01
CA GLY A 74 -10.05 -6.30 5.12
C GLY A 74 -10.72 -5.73 3.86
N ALA A 75 -10.37 -6.23 2.69
CA ALA A 75 -10.94 -5.84 1.40
C ALA A 75 -12.28 -6.53 1.05
N ARG A 76 -12.76 -7.46 1.86
CA ARG A 76 -13.92 -8.32 1.56
C ARG A 76 -13.74 -9.20 0.30
N GLU A 77 -12.52 -9.64 0.09
CA GLU A 77 -12.11 -10.47 -1.05
C GLU A 77 -11.54 -11.81 -0.59
N LEU A 78 -12.00 -12.35 0.56
CA LEU A 78 -11.42 -13.55 1.16
C LEU A 78 -11.65 -14.77 0.25
N ASN A 79 -10.59 -15.56 0.02
CA ASN A 79 -10.68 -16.80 -0.72
C ASN A 79 -11.31 -17.91 0.14
N VAL A 80 -11.73 -18.95 -0.54
CA VAL A 80 -12.37 -20.14 0.07
C VAL A 80 -11.44 -20.91 1.02
N SER A 81 -10.14 -20.94 0.73
CA SER A 81 -9.11 -21.53 1.61
C SER A 81 -7.94 -20.58 1.82
N SER A 82 -8.21 -19.42 2.40
CA SER A 82 -7.22 -18.41 2.74
C SER A 82 -6.97 -18.38 4.24
N ASP A 83 -5.78 -17.94 4.62
CA ASP A 83 -5.54 -17.47 5.98
C ASP A 83 -6.26 -16.15 6.18
N ILE A 84 -6.57 -15.85 7.43
CA ILE A 84 -7.04 -14.53 7.86
C ILE A 84 -5.89 -13.83 8.58
N ASP A 85 -5.40 -12.74 7.97
CA ASP A 85 -4.38 -11.89 8.57
C ASP A 85 -5.06 -10.92 9.54
N LEU A 86 -4.65 -10.94 10.83
CA LEU A 86 -5.28 -10.17 11.88
C LEU A 86 -4.30 -9.30 12.65
N ILE A 87 -4.75 -8.10 13.02
CA ILE A 87 -4.12 -7.23 14.02
C ILE A 87 -5.15 -6.92 15.09
N TYR A 88 -4.73 -6.92 16.36
CA TYR A 88 -5.58 -6.63 17.50
C TYR A 88 -5.18 -5.29 18.12
N VAL A 89 -6.12 -4.36 18.18
CA VAL A 89 -5.92 -3.04 18.77
C VAL A 89 -6.96 -2.79 19.84
N TYR A 90 -6.58 -2.23 20.97
CA TYR A 90 -7.49 -1.82 22.04
C TYR A 90 -7.36 -0.31 22.31
N GLU A 91 -8.43 0.28 22.84
CA GLU A 91 -8.56 1.74 22.95
C GLU A 91 -7.52 2.38 23.86
N HIS A 92 -7.47 1.93 25.13
CA HIS A 92 -6.71 2.59 26.18
C HIS A 92 -5.96 1.60 27.06
N ASP A 93 -4.76 1.97 27.46
CA ASP A 93 -4.05 1.33 28.56
C ASP A 93 -4.77 1.59 29.89
N GLY A 94 -4.60 0.71 30.84
CA GLY A 94 -5.24 0.75 32.16
C GLY A 94 -5.25 -0.63 32.80
N ASP A 95 -6.15 -0.83 33.74
CA ASP A 95 -6.31 -2.09 34.45
C ASP A 95 -7.78 -2.54 34.44
N THR A 96 -8.02 -3.85 34.58
CA THR A 96 -9.36 -4.38 34.72
C THR A 96 -10.00 -3.98 36.04
N ALA A 97 -11.33 -3.99 36.12
CA ALA A 97 -12.07 -3.70 37.35
C ALA A 97 -11.77 -4.68 38.49
N GLY A 98 -11.37 -5.92 38.14
CA GLY A 98 -11.31 -7.03 39.09
C GLY A 98 -12.70 -7.62 39.36
N ILE A 99 -12.70 -8.71 40.12
CA ILE A 99 -13.93 -9.31 40.70
C ILE A 99 -14.15 -8.81 42.13
N GLU A 100 -15.14 -9.31 42.87
CA GLU A 100 -15.45 -8.88 44.22
C GLU A 100 -14.21 -8.69 45.11
N GLY A 101 -14.03 -7.49 45.69
CA GLY A 101 -12.90 -7.12 46.50
C GLY A 101 -11.63 -6.80 45.70
N GLY A 102 -11.70 -6.56 44.37
CA GLY A 102 -10.57 -6.20 43.50
C GLY A 102 -9.62 -7.36 43.19
N ARG A 103 -10.03 -8.60 43.49
CA ARG A 103 -9.23 -9.78 43.16
C ARG A 103 -9.18 -9.99 41.64
N GLY A 104 -8.10 -10.60 41.15
CA GLY A 104 -7.95 -10.94 39.75
C GLY A 104 -7.70 -9.75 38.82
N ARG A 105 -7.48 -8.55 39.36
CA ARG A 105 -7.14 -7.36 38.57
C ARG A 105 -5.81 -7.56 37.84
N ILE A 106 -5.80 -7.28 36.55
CA ILE A 106 -4.63 -7.33 35.66
C ILE A 106 -4.62 -6.11 34.77
N SER A 107 -3.48 -5.83 34.11
CA SER A 107 -3.41 -4.74 33.12
C SER A 107 -4.27 -5.05 31.88
N ASN A 108 -4.77 -3.99 31.21
CA ASN A 108 -5.48 -4.13 29.95
C ASN A 108 -4.62 -4.86 28.89
N HIS A 109 -3.32 -4.58 28.87
CA HIS A 109 -2.38 -5.27 27.98
C HIS A 109 -2.40 -6.81 28.21
N GLU A 110 -2.31 -7.25 29.46
CA GLU A 110 -2.36 -8.67 29.80
C GLU A 110 -3.73 -9.28 29.50
N TYR A 111 -4.80 -8.56 29.82
CA TYR A 111 -6.17 -8.99 29.53
C TYR A 111 -6.38 -9.23 28.04
N PHE A 112 -6.02 -8.27 27.19
CA PHE A 112 -6.19 -8.40 25.74
C PHE A 112 -5.23 -9.41 25.10
N ALA A 113 -4.02 -9.58 25.64
CA ALA A 113 -3.13 -10.67 25.19
C ALA A 113 -3.75 -12.06 25.44
N ARG A 114 -4.42 -12.25 26.58
CA ARG A 114 -5.18 -13.48 26.90
C ARG A 114 -6.41 -13.63 25.98
N ALA A 115 -7.14 -12.53 25.71
CA ALA A 115 -8.26 -12.53 24.78
C ALA A 115 -7.84 -12.97 23.38
N VAL A 116 -6.73 -12.42 22.85
CA VAL A 116 -6.18 -12.84 21.54
C VAL A 116 -5.84 -14.31 21.51
N LYS A 117 -5.23 -14.84 22.57
CA LYS A 117 -4.92 -16.28 22.67
C LYS A 117 -6.17 -17.14 22.64
N ALA A 118 -7.24 -16.75 23.36
CA ALA A 118 -8.51 -17.44 23.37
C ALA A 118 -9.20 -17.41 21.99
N ILE A 119 -9.24 -16.23 21.33
CA ILE A 119 -9.79 -16.07 19.99
C ILE A 119 -9.01 -16.92 18.97
N TYR A 120 -7.67 -16.90 19.04
CA TYR A 120 -6.82 -17.72 18.18
C TYR A 120 -7.16 -19.20 18.32
N SER A 121 -7.28 -19.71 19.55
CA SER A 121 -7.62 -21.11 19.80
C SER A 121 -9.03 -21.46 19.30
N LEU A 122 -10.00 -20.61 19.51
CA LEU A 122 -11.38 -20.84 19.07
C LEU A 122 -11.52 -20.93 17.55
N VAL A 123 -10.77 -20.09 16.81
CA VAL A 123 -10.87 -19.96 15.35
C VAL A 123 -9.85 -20.85 14.62
N GLY A 124 -8.60 -20.89 15.11
CA GLY A 124 -7.45 -21.48 14.40
C GLY A 124 -7.14 -22.93 14.76
N ASP A 125 -7.43 -23.35 16.00
CA ASP A 125 -7.05 -24.71 16.42
C ASP A 125 -7.85 -25.78 15.66
N THR A 126 -7.12 -26.81 15.23
CA THR A 126 -7.71 -27.98 14.57
C THR A 126 -8.27 -28.95 15.60
N THR A 127 -9.53 -29.36 15.41
CA THR A 127 -10.20 -30.39 16.21
C THR A 127 -10.63 -31.55 15.31
N GLU A 128 -11.33 -32.53 15.85
CA GLU A 128 -11.96 -33.62 15.09
C GLU A 128 -12.90 -33.14 13.98
N HIS A 129 -13.44 -31.89 14.10
CA HIS A 129 -14.26 -31.23 13.09
C HIS A 129 -13.48 -30.23 12.23
N GLY A 130 -12.15 -30.31 12.18
CA GLY A 130 -11.28 -29.38 11.47
C GLY A 130 -11.08 -28.04 12.20
N PHE A 131 -10.73 -27.00 11.46
CA PHE A 131 -10.54 -25.62 11.91
C PHE A 131 -11.65 -24.71 11.37
N VAL A 132 -11.74 -23.47 11.86
CA VAL A 132 -12.64 -22.46 11.26
C VAL A 132 -11.91 -21.66 10.19
N PHE A 133 -10.82 -20.99 10.56
CA PHE A 133 -9.88 -20.33 9.66
C PHE A 133 -8.45 -20.47 10.19
N ARG A 134 -7.48 -20.57 9.29
CA ARG A 134 -6.07 -20.40 9.65
C ARG A 134 -5.84 -18.93 9.95
N VAL A 135 -5.21 -18.62 11.10
CA VAL A 135 -4.98 -17.26 11.58
C VAL A 135 -3.52 -16.90 11.44
N ASP A 136 -3.21 -15.80 10.76
CA ASP A 136 -1.86 -15.23 10.67
C ASP A 136 -1.80 -13.89 11.42
N LEU A 137 -0.79 -13.75 12.28
CA LEU A 137 -0.52 -12.55 13.07
C LEU A 137 0.81 -11.87 12.67
N ALA A 138 1.43 -12.29 11.57
CA ALA A 138 2.75 -11.78 11.17
C ALA A 138 2.75 -10.30 10.78
N LEU A 139 1.60 -9.75 10.37
CA LEU A 139 1.46 -8.34 9.99
C LEU A 139 1.31 -7.38 11.19
N ARG A 140 1.26 -7.89 12.43
CA ARG A 140 1.19 -7.02 13.61
C ARG A 140 2.47 -6.19 13.79
N PRO A 141 2.40 -5.01 14.45
CA PRO A 141 3.57 -4.21 14.76
C PRO A 141 4.71 -5.04 15.36
N ASN A 142 5.92 -4.87 14.84
CA ASN A 142 7.12 -5.67 15.18
C ASN A 142 7.02 -7.18 14.82
N GLY A 143 6.03 -7.61 14.04
CA GLY A 143 5.88 -8.99 13.60
C GLY A 143 5.82 -9.99 14.77
N ASN A 144 6.50 -11.12 14.66
CA ASN A 144 6.47 -12.16 15.68
C ASN A 144 7.12 -11.78 17.02
N SER A 145 7.92 -10.71 17.07
CA SER A 145 8.52 -10.18 18.29
C SER A 145 7.63 -9.15 19.00
N GLY A 146 6.56 -8.70 18.34
CA GLY A 146 5.64 -7.71 18.89
C GLY A 146 4.56 -8.31 19.79
N PRO A 147 3.86 -7.47 20.56
CA PRO A 147 2.76 -7.90 21.43
C PRO A 147 1.61 -8.48 20.60
N ALA A 148 0.82 -9.36 21.21
CA ALA A 148 -0.36 -9.96 20.58
C ALA A 148 -1.48 -8.92 20.32
N ALA A 149 -1.64 -7.97 21.24
CA ALA A 149 -2.52 -6.82 21.12
C ALA A 149 -1.77 -5.54 21.48
N ILE A 150 -2.11 -4.42 20.85
CA ILE A 150 -1.46 -3.11 21.04
C ILE A 150 -2.51 -2.04 21.35
N SER A 151 -2.19 -1.07 22.21
CA SER A 151 -3.08 0.08 22.43
C SER A 151 -3.08 1.03 21.23
N LEU A 152 -4.15 1.81 21.04
CA LEU A 152 -4.25 2.76 19.94
C LEU A 152 -3.12 3.78 19.97
N SER A 153 -2.74 4.28 21.16
CA SER A 153 -1.64 5.21 21.32
C SER A 153 -0.27 4.61 20.96
N ALA A 154 -0.02 3.36 21.35
CA ALA A 154 1.21 2.66 20.99
C ALA A 154 1.26 2.32 19.48
N LEU A 155 0.10 2.03 18.86
CA LEU A 155 0.01 1.85 17.41
C LEU A 155 0.34 3.15 16.68
N GLU A 156 -0.18 4.28 17.13
CA GLU A 156 0.10 5.60 16.56
C GLU A 156 1.60 5.90 16.60
N GLU A 157 2.22 5.75 17.76
CA GLU A 157 3.67 5.93 17.92
C GLU A 157 4.47 5.01 17.01
N TYR A 158 4.08 3.73 16.93
CA TYR A 158 4.72 2.76 16.05
C TYR A 158 4.67 3.19 14.58
N LEU A 159 3.48 3.56 14.08
CA LEU A 159 3.30 3.95 12.68
C LEU A 159 4.06 5.25 12.35
N GLN A 160 4.17 6.19 13.31
CA GLN A 160 4.89 7.45 13.13
C GLN A 160 6.41 7.28 13.12
N VAL A 161 6.96 6.39 13.99
CA VAL A 161 8.41 6.29 14.24
C VAL A 161 9.05 5.11 13.52
N GLN A 162 8.38 3.95 13.47
CA GLN A 162 8.92 2.68 13.00
C GLN A 162 8.25 2.13 11.76
N GLY A 163 7.05 2.61 11.42
CA GLY A 163 6.25 2.11 10.30
C GLY A 163 7.04 2.10 8.98
N ARG A 164 7.05 0.96 8.29
CA ARG A 164 7.82 0.71 7.07
C ARG A 164 6.96 0.92 5.83
N GLU A 165 7.59 1.19 4.69
CA GLU A 165 6.88 1.43 3.43
C GLU A 165 5.98 0.26 3.01
N TRP A 166 6.41 -0.99 3.20
CA TRP A 166 5.59 -2.16 2.87
C TRP A 166 4.35 -2.31 3.78
N GLU A 167 4.40 -1.81 5.01
CA GLU A 167 3.25 -1.84 5.93
C GLU A 167 2.13 -0.91 5.47
N ARG A 168 2.45 0.17 4.73
CA ARG A 168 1.44 1.04 4.11
C ARG A 168 0.53 0.26 3.16
N PHE A 169 1.09 -0.70 2.41
CA PHE A 169 0.32 -1.58 1.53
C PHE A 169 -0.56 -2.56 2.31
N ALA A 170 -0.04 -3.08 3.42
CA ALA A 170 -0.83 -3.94 4.29
C ALA A 170 -2.00 -3.16 4.91
N TRP A 171 -1.73 -1.99 5.51
CA TRP A 171 -2.74 -1.15 6.16
C TRP A 171 -3.75 -0.54 5.19
N LEU A 172 -3.41 -0.36 3.90
CA LEU A 172 -4.35 0.11 2.87
C LEU A 172 -5.63 -0.74 2.82
N LYS A 173 -5.51 -2.04 2.93
CA LYS A 173 -6.63 -2.99 2.93
C LYS A 173 -7.16 -3.30 4.34
N SER A 174 -6.72 -2.58 5.38
CA SER A 174 -7.16 -2.82 6.76
C SER A 174 -8.61 -2.39 6.99
N ARG A 175 -9.34 -3.16 7.82
CA ARG A 175 -10.70 -2.86 8.25
C ARG A 175 -11.00 -3.52 9.59
N VAL A 176 -11.69 -2.83 10.49
CA VAL A 176 -12.25 -3.46 11.70
C VAL A 176 -13.33 -4.45 11.27
N VAL A 177 -13.17 -5.70 11.66
CA VAL A 177 -14.06 -6.82 11.29
C VAL A 177 -14.87 -7.35 12.46
N ALA A 178 -14.40 -7.15 13.68
CA ALA A 178 -15.09 -7.50 14.91
C ALA A 178 -14.59 -6.62 16.09
N PRO A 179 -15.38 -6.42 17.13
CA PRO A 179 -16.79 -6.80 17.26
C PRO A 179 -17.69 -5.97 16.33
N THR A 180 -18.75 -6.59 15.85
CA THR A 180 -19.70 -5.94 14.92
C THR A 180 -20.34 -4.70 15.56
N SER A 181 -20.55 -4.69 16.88
CA SER A 181 -21.09 -3.55 17.63
C SER A 181 -20.23 -2.29 17.59
N CYS A 182 -18.94 -2.41 17.32
CA CYS A 182 -18.01 -1.27 17.25
C CYS A 182 -17.88 -0.69 15.83
N ILE A 183 -18.37 -1.39 14.81
CA ILE A 183 -18.24 -0.94 13.42
C ILE A 183 -19.03 0.35 13.20
N GLY A 184 -18.33 1.43 12.81
CA GLY A 184 -18.94 2.75 12.61
C GLY A 184 -18.99 3.63 13.86
N SER A 185 -18.50 3.15 15.01
CA SER A 185 -18.42 3.95 16.23
C SER A 185 -17.38 5.08 16.11
N PRO A 186 -17.52 6.17 16.89
CA PRO A 186 -16.54 7.26 16.93
C PRO A 186 -15.12 6.79 17.28
N GLU A 187 -15.01 5.79 18.14
CA GLU A 187 -13.73 5.23 18.60
C GLU A 187 -13.00 4.52 17.44
N VAL A 188 -13.72 3.83 16.58
CA VAL A 188 -13.17 3.23 15.35
C VAL A 188 -12.75 4.31 14.35
N GLN A 189 -13.39 5.48 14.35
CA GLN A 189 -12.93 6.62 13.55
C GLN A 189 -11.58 7.16 14.04
N ALA A 190 -11.31 7.14 15.36
CA ALA A 190 -9.99 7.49 15.88
C ALA A 190 -8.89 6.57 15.36
N LEU A 191 -9.15 5.24 15.29
CA LEU A 191 -8.22 4.30 14.65
C LEU A 191 -7.98 4.66 13.17
N ARG A 192 -9.04 5.01 12.45
CA ARG A 192 -8.90 5.47 11.06
C ARG A 192 -8.07 6.73 10.95
N GLY A 193 -8.22 7.68 11.89
CA GLY A 193 -7.42 8.90 11.99
C GLY A 193 -5.92 8.63 12.15
N VAL A 194 -5.54 7.55 12.85
CA VAL A 194 -4.15 7.10 13.00
C VAL A 194 -3.63 6.43 11.73
N VAL A 195 -4.42 5.58 11.09
CA VAL A 195 -4.00 4.76 9.94
C VAL A 195 -3.92 5.56 8.63
N LEU A 196 -4.89 6.45 8.36
CA LEU A 196 -4.96 7.17 7.08
C LEU A 196 -3.72 8.03 6.78
N PRO A 197 -3.18 8.85 7.72
CA PRO A 197 -1.97 9.64 7.47
C PRO A 197 -0.73 8.79 7.23
N PHE A 198 -0.68 7.59 7.82
CA PHE A 198 0.41 6.65 7.58
C PHE A 198 0.34 6.05 6.18
N VAL A 199 -0.84 5.61 5.73
CA VAL A 199 -1.03 4.96 4.42
C VAL A 199 -0.95 5.98 3.30
N PHE A 200 -1.69 7.09 3.41
CA PHE A 200 -1.84 8.09 2.37
C PHE A 200 -1.16 9.38 2.79
N ARG A 201 0.08 9.55 2.34
CA ARG A 201 0.80 10.80 2.58
C ARG A 201 0.12 11.95 1.86
N ARG A 202 0.16 13.14 2.48
CA ARG A 202 -0.48 14.36 1.96
C ARG A 202 0.10 14.80 0.61
N TYR A 203 1.37 14.45 0.35
CA TYR A 203 2.12 14.82 -0.85
C TYR A 203 2.46 13.59 -1.67
N LEU A 204 2.68 13.80 -2.99
CA LEU A 204 3.13 12.74 -3.90
C LEU A 204 4.41 12.09 -3.36
N ASP A 205 4.39 10.79 -3.28
CA ASP A 205 5.47 10.00 -2.69
C ASP A 205 6.18 9.17 -3.75
N TYR A 206 7.07 9.82 -4.47
CA TYR A 206 7.84 9.14 -5.53
C TYR A 206 8.87 8.16 -4.99
N SER A 207 9.34 8.32 -3.75
CA SER A 207 10.27 7.37 -3.13
C SER A 207 9.69 5.96 -2.98
N VAL A 208 8.35 5.87 -2.93
CA VAL A 208 7.62 4.60 -2.91
C VAL A 208 7.86 3.79 -4.17
N PHE A 209 7.95 4.41 -5.35
CA PHE A 209 8.22 3.69 -6.60
C PHE A 209 9.55 2.94 -6.57
N ASP A 210 10.61 3.57 -6.08
CA ASP A 210 11.94 2.94 -5.99
C ASP A 210 12.00 1.85 -4.93
N ALA A 211 11.46 2.12 -3.75
CA ALA A 211 11.38 1.13 -2.68
C ALA A 211 10.58 -0.10 -3.14
N LEU A 212 9.53 0.11 -3.89
CA LEU A 212 8.67 -0.96 -4.40
C LEU A 212 9.25 -1.70 -5.59
N ARG A 213 9.92 -1.00 -6.52
CA ARG A 213 10.73 -1.66 -7.57
C ARG A 213 11.76 -2.59 -6.96
N SER A 214 12.42 -2.13 -5.89
CA SER A 214 13.39 -2.95 -5.16
C SER A 214 12.73 -4.15 -4.48
N LEU A 215 11.63 -3.94 -3.76
CA LEU A 215 10.86 -5.01 -3.11
C LEU A 215 10.33 -6.03 -4.13
N HIS A 216 9.75 -5.56 -5.23
CA HIS A 216 9.23 -6.45 -6.28
C HIS A 216 10.36 -7.25 -6.94
N ARG A 217 11.52 -6.62 -7.19
CA ARG A 217 12.71 -7.32 -7.71
C ARG A 217 13.14 -8.42 -6.73
N GLN A 218 13.20 -8.14 -5.44
CA GLN A 218 13.51 -9.14 -4.42
C GLN A 218 12.50 -10.29 -4.40
N ILE A 219 11.20 -10.00 -4.50
CA ILE A 219 10.14 -11.02 -4.57
C ILE A 219 10.29 -11.90 -5.82
N ARG A 220 10.54 -11.29 -7.00
CA ARG A 220 10.81 -12.03 -8.25
C ARG A 220 12.05 -12.91 -8.15
N ASP A 221 13.14 -12.38 -7.60
CA ASP A 221 14.40 -13.12 -7.41
C ASP A 221 14.19 -14.31 -6.44
N HIS A 222 13.41 -14.11 -5.38
CA HIS A 222 13.03 -15.19 -4.48
C HIS A 222 12.13 -16.24 -5.15
N ALA A 223 11.16 -15.82 -5.94
CA ALA A 223 10.29 -16.73 -6.69
C ALA A 223 11.11 -17.52 -7.73
N ALA A 224 12.00 -16.87 -8.48
CA ALA A 224 12.88 -17.50 -9.43
C ALA A 224 13.85 -18.52 -8.78
N LYS A 225 14.40 -18.18 -7.61
CA LYS A 225 15.25 -19.12 -6.83
C LYS A 225 14.47 -20.32 -6.32
N ARG A 226 13.20 -20.15 -5.93
CA ARG A 226 12.33 -21.26 -5.49
C ARG A 226 11.91 -22.16 -6.65
N SER A 227 11.73 -21.62 -7.85
CA SER A 227 11.36 -22.40 -9.05
C SER A 227 12.57 -23.03 -9.75
N ALA A 228 13.81 -22.60 -9.52
CA ALA A 228 15.00 -23.15 -10.13
C ALA A 228 15.24 -24.65 -9.81
N GLY A 229 14.68 -25.18 -8.69
CA GLY A 229 14.70 -26.61 -8.35
C GLY A 229 13.33 -27.32 -8.48
N HIS A 230 12.29 -26.60 -8.88
CA HIS A 230 10.89 -27.05 -8.86
C HIS A 230 10.12 -26.44 -10.03
N PRO A 231 10.21 -27.05 -11.24
CA PRO A 231 9.55 -26.53 -12.47
C PRO A 231 8.03 -26.36 -12.29
N GLU A 232 7.38 -27.17 -11.46
CA GLU A 232 5.97 -27.07 -11.13
C GLU A 232 5.57 -25.73 -10.50
N ARG A 233 6.49 -25.04 -9.81
CA ARG A 233 6.25 -23.72 -9.19
C ARG A 233 6.25 -22.56 -10.20
N ALA A 234 6.65 -22.79 -11.44
CA ALA A 234 6.50 -21.83 -12.51
C ALA A 234 5.02 -21.57 -12.84
N ASN A 235 4.13 -22.49 -12.45
CA ASN A 235 2.68 -22.44 -12.69
C ASN A 235 1.88 -21.86 -11.50
N ASP A 236 2.52 -21.01 -10.67
CA ASP A 236 1.86 -20.29 -9.58
C ASP A 236 1.04 -19.11 -10.14
N VAL A 237 -0.28 -19.17 -10.04
CA VAL A 237 -1.19 -18.14 -10.58
C VAL A 237 -1.17 -16.83 -9.80
N LYS A 238 -0.59 -16.82 -8.61
CA LYS A 238 -0.52 -15.65 -7.74
C LYS A 238 0.85 -14.96 -7.79
N LEU A 239 1.94 -15.72 -7.67
CA LEU A 239 3.27 -15.17 -7.46
C LEU A 239 4.13 -15.13 -8.73
N SER A 240 3.79 -15.90 -9.77
CA SER A 240 4.50 -15.88 -11.04
C SER A 240 4.23 -14.59 -11.81
N ARG A 241 5.05 -14.35 -12.84
CA ARG A 241 4.88 -13.21 -13.76
C ARG A 241 3.47 -13.21 -14.36
N GLY A 242 2.80 -12.07 -14.31
CA GLY A 242 1.41 -11.92 -14.75
C GLY A 242 0.37 -12.49 -13.76
N GLY A 243 0.76 -12.79 -12.51
CA GLY A 243 -0.13 -13.34 -11.50
C GLY A 243 -0.97 -12.29 -10.77
N ILE A 244 -1.88 -12.78 -9.92
CA ILE A 244 -2.81 -11.97 -9.11
C ILE A 244 -2.07 -10.85 -8.35
N ARG A 245 -0.88 -11.15 -7.81
CA ARG A 245 -0.11 -10.21 -7.01
C ARG A 245 0.35 -8.99 -7.80
N GLU A 246 0.65 -9.13 -9.08
CA GLU A 246 1.05 -8.01 -9.94
C GLU A 246 -0.14 -7.07 -10.20
N ILE A 247 -1.36 -7.59 -10.34
CA ILE A 247 -2.58 -6.78 -10.43
C ILE A 247 -2.82 -6.01 -9.13
N GLU A 248 -2.85 -6.71 -8.01
CA GLU A 248 -3.05 -6.10 -6.68
C GLU A 248 -2.01 -5.03 -6.40
N PHE A 249 -0.75 -5.30 -6.75
CA PHE A 249 0.35 -4.37 -6.54
C PHE A 249 0.24 -3.12 -7.42
N THR A 250 -0.13 -3.27 -8.71
CA THR A 250 -0.39 -2.14 -9.63
C THR A 250 -1.43 -1.19 -9.04
N VAL A 251 -2.54 -1.75 -8.59
CA VAL A 251 -3.64 -0.99 -7.99
C VAL A 251 -3.19 -0.28 -6.70
N GLN A 252 -2.62 -1.02 -5.78
CA GLN A 252 -2.20 -0.50 -4.47
C GLN A 252 -1.12 0.56 -4.60
N LEU A 253 -0.18 0.40 -5.55
CA LEU A 253 0.85 1.38 -5.82
C LEU A 253 0.24 2.73 -6.21
N LEU A 254 -0.67 2.73 -7.20
CA LEU A 254 -1.36 3.96 -7.63
C LEU A 254 -2.21 4.56 -6.50
N GLN A 255 -2.86 3.73 -5.69
CA GLN A 255 -3.62 4.17 -4.52
C GLN A 255 -2.72 4.84 -3.46
N VAL A 256 -1.59 4.23 -3.09
CA VAL A 256 -0.67 4.78 -2.07
C VAL A 256 -0.07 6.11 -2.55
N VAL A 257 0.30 6.19 -3.83
CA VAL A 257 0.92 7.39 -4.41
C VAL A 257 -0.09 8.53 -4.56
N ARG A 258 -1.31 8.25 -5.01
CA ARG A 258 -2.31 9.27 -5.36
C ARG A 258 -3.43 9.44 -4.35
N GLY A 259 -3.67 8.45 -3.48
CA GLY A 259 -4.80 8.47 -2.54
C GLY A 259 -4.73 9.57 -1.47
N GLY A 260 -3.57 10.22 -1.31
CA GLY A 260 -3.46 11.42 -0.48
C GLY A 260 -4.17 12.63 -1.10
N GLN A 261 -4.15 12.73 -2.43
CA GLN A 261 -4.80 13.80 -3.21
C GLN A 261 -6.23 13.43 -3.63
N PHE A 262 -6.48 12.14 -3.90
CA PHE A 262 -7.74 11.61 -4.42
C PHE A 262 -8.35 10.64 -3.41
N PRO A 263 -9.16 11.10 -2.44
CA PRO A 263 -9.77 10.25 -1.42
C PRO A 263 -10.63 9.10 -1.99
N GLU A 264 -11.24 9.30 -3.17
CA GLU A 264 -12.02 8.29 -3.88
C GLU A 264 -11.22 7.05 -4.26
N LEU A 265 -9.90 7.15 -4.33
CA LEU A 265 -9.00 6.02 -4.58
C LEU A 265 -8.79 5.12 -3.35
N ARG A 266 -9.19 5.57 -2.15
CA ARG A 266 -8.98 4.86 -0.89
C ARG A 266 -9.94 3.67 -0.70
N ARG A 267 -10.27 2.98 -1.81
CA ARG A 267 -11.14 1.80 -1.82
C ARG A 267 -10.33 0.54 -1.59
N ARG A 268 -10.84 -0.36 -0.74
CA ARG A 268 -10.14 -1.59 -0.38
C ARG A 268 -10.28 -2.70 -1.42
N PRO A 269 -11.50 -2.95 -1.99
CA PRO A 269 -11.67 -3.98 -3.00
C PRO A 269 -10.92 -3.64 -4.29
N THR A 270 -10.20 -4.62 -4.84
CA THR A 270 -9.32 -4.45 -6.02
C THR A 270 -10.10 -4.03 -7.26
N LEU A 271 -11.26 -4.65 -7.53
CA LEU A 271 -12.08 -4.34 -8.70
C LEU A 271 -12.67 -2.92 -8.62
N GLU A 272 -13.14 -2.51 -7.45
CA GLU A 272 -13.64 -1.14 -7.24
C GLU A 272 -12.51 -0.11 -7.40
N ALA A 273 -11.33 -0.43 -6.87
CA ALA A 273 -10.16 0.43 -6.98
C ALA A 273 -9.70 0.61 -8.44
N LEU A 274 -9.70 -0.47 -9.27
CA LEU A 274 -9.42 -0.36 -10.71
C LEU A 274 -10.38 0.61 -11.41
N GLN A 275 -11.68 0.52 -11.13
CA GLN A 275 -12.67 1.44 -11.69
C GLN A 275 -12.42 2.90 -11.28
N ARG A 276 -12.07 3.12 -10.00
CA ARG A 276 -11.76 4.48 -9.50
C ARG A 276 -10.49 5.05 -10.13
N LEU A 277 -9.47 4.23 -10.35
CA LEU A 277 -8.25 4.66 -11.05
C LEU A 277 -8.53 5.09 -12.49
N ALA A 278 -9.38 4.37 -13.20
CA ALA A 278 -9.80 4.76 -14.55
C ALA A 278 -10.63 6.06 -14.54
N GLN A 279 -11.60 6.19 -13.63
CA GLN A 279 -12.43 7.39 -13.48
C GLN A 279 -11.60 8.63 -13.12
N ALA A 280 -10.51 8.45 -12.37
CA ALA A 280 -9.57 9.52 -12.02
C ALA A 280 -8.54 9.82 -13.12
N GLY A 281 -8.62 9.15 -14.29
CA GLY A 281 -7.67 9.34 -15.39
C GLY A 281 -6.25 8.84 -15.13
N LEU A 282 -6.05 8.04 -14.08
CA LEU A 282 -4.73 7.50 -13.70
C LEU A 282 -4.39 6.19 -14.42
N MET A 283 -5.36 5.61 -15.11
CA MET A 283 -5.24 4.42 -15.93
C MET A 283 -6.24 4.51 -17.09
N PRO A 284 -5.89 4.09 -18.32
CA PRO A 284 -6.86 3.99 -19.41
C PRO A 284 -8.01 3.03 -19.03
N GLN A 285 -9.25 3.37 -19.42
CA GLN A 285 -10.42 2.54 -19.10
C GLN A 285 -10.27 1.11 -19.65
N GLU A 286 -9.76 0.97 -20.88
CA GLU A 286 -9.53 -0.33 -21.52
C GLU A 286 -8.55 -1.21 -20.72
N THR A 287 -7.47 -0.60 -20.20
CA THR A 287 -6.49 -1.29 -19.33
C THR A 287 -7.14 -1.72 -18.02
N ALA A 288 -7.93 -0.84 -17.38
CA ALA A 288 -8.61 -1.16 -16.12
C ALA A 288 -9.60 -2.33 -16.32
N ASP A 289 -10.36 -2.32 -17.39
CA ASP A 289 -11.32 -3.39 -17.72
C ASP A 289 -10.61 -4.71 -18.05
N ALA A 290 -9.49 -4.66 -18.75
CA ALA A 290 -8.69 -5.84 -19.07
C ALA A 290 -8.05 -6.45 -17.81
N MET A 291 -7.48 -5.60 -16.94
CA MET A 291 -6.94 -6.02 -15.64
C MET A 291 -8.02 -6.59 -14.72
N ALA A 292 -9.24 -6.03 -14.74
CA ALA A 292 -10.36 -6.53 -13.96
C ALA A 292 -10.80 -7.93 -14.43
N ARG A 293 -10.88 -8.15 -15.75
CA ARG A 293 -11.18 -9.49 -16.32
C ARG A 293 -10.11 -10.50 -15.94
N ALA A 294 -8.83 -10.13 -16.09
CA ALA A 294 -7.71 -10.98 -15.68
C ALA A 294 -7.73 -11.31 -14.19
N TYR A 295 -8.03 -10.31 -13.33
CA TYR A 295 -8.17 -10.53 -11.90
C TYR A 295 -9.27 -11.53 -11.57
N VAL A 296 -10.46 -11.37 -12.12
CA VAL A 296 -11.59 -12.29 -11.90
C VAL A 296 -11.22 -13.70 -12.34
N PHE A 297 -10.67 -13.85 -13.55
CA PHE A 297 -10.26 -15.13 -14.09
C PHE A 297 -9.22 -15.83 -13.20
N LEU A 298 -8.13 -15.16 -12.88
CA LEU A 298 -7.05 -15.72 -12.04
C LEU A 298 -7.53 -16.09 -10.62
N ARG A 299 -8.43 -15.28 -10.04
CA ARG A 299 -9.04 -15.58 -8.74
C ARG A 299 -9.97 -16.79 -8.78
N GLN A 300 -10.72 -16.98 -9.87
CA GLN A 300 -11.53 -18.18 -10.08
C GLN A 300 -10.64 -19.42 -10.24
N VAL A 301 -9.52 -19.33 -10.96
CA VAL A 301 -8.53 -20.41 -11.03
C VAL A 301 -7.94 -20.70 -9.67
N GLU A 302 -7.57 -19.67 -8.88
CA GLU A 302 -7.08 -19.83 -7.50
C GLU A 302 -8.09 -20.60 -6.63
N HIS A 303 -9.39 -20.30 -6.75
CA HIS A 303 -10.43 -21.03 -6.04
C HIS A 303 -10.48 -22.52 -6.45
N ARG A 304 -10.44 -22.83 -7.77
CA ARG A 304 -10.43 -24.24 -8.25
C ARG A 304 -9.25 -25.03 -7.69
N ILE A 305 -8.06 -24.42 -7.69
CA ILE A 305 -6.86 -25.04 -7.09
C ILE A 305 -7.09 -25.32 -5.59
N GLN A 306 -7.68 -24.37 -4.86
CA GLN A 306 -7.91 -24.52 -3.43
C GLN A 306 -9.00 -25.51 -3.07
N TYR A 307 -9.99 -25.72 -3.95
CA TYR A 307 -11.05 -26.71 -3.74
C TYR A 307 -10.56 -28.15 -3.82
N LEU A 308 -9.44 -28.43 -4.49
CA LEU A 308 -8.96 -29.82 -4.64
C LEU A 308 -8.67 -30.45 -3.28
N ASP A 309 -7.98 -29.72 -2.37
CA ASP A 309 -7.52 -30.29 -1.10
C ASP A 309 -7.75 -29.37 0.12
N ASP A 310 -8.56 -28.32 0.03
CA ASP A 310 -8.71 -27.25 1.06
C ASP A 310 -7.35 -26.71 1.54
N GLN A 311 -6.38 -26.57 0.60
CA GLN A 311 -5.03 -26.11 0.90
C GLN A 311 -4.81 -24.68 0.42
N GLN A 312 -3.96 -23.95 1.15
CA GLN A 312 -3.50 -22.62 0.75
C GLN A 312 -2.40 -22.77 -0.32
N THR A 313 -2.79 -23.19 -1.49
CA THR A 313 -1.90 -23.30 -2.65
C THR A 313 -2.39 -22.45 -3.80
N HIS A 314 -1.45 -22.02 -4.64
CA HIS A 314 -1.69 -21.18 -5.82
C HIS A 314 -1.05 -21.80 -7.08
N VAL A 315 -0.50 -23.00 -6.94
CA VAL A 315 0.22 -23.72 -7.99
C VAL A 315 -0.77 -24.63 -8.72
N LEU A 316 -0.80 -24.57 -10.05
CA LEU A 316 -1.60 -25.50 -10.84
C LEU A 316 -1.20 -26.95 -10.52
N PRO A 317 -2.16 -27.87 -10.47
CA PRO A 317 -1.88 -29.26 -10.21
C PRO A 317 -1.06 -29.87 -11.36
N THR A 318 -0.23 -30.85 -11.03
CA THR A 318 0.58 -31.60 -12.01
C THR A 318 -0.15 -32.83 -12.56
N ARG A 319 -1.26 -33.22 -11.93
CA ARG A 319 -2.09 -34.35 -12.40
C ARG A 319 -3.04 -33.87 -13.48
N ASP A 320 -3.07 -34.60 -14.59
CA ASP A 320 -3.93 -34.27 -15.74
C ASP A 320 -5.42 -34.29 -15.38
N ASP A 321 -5.86 -35.22 -14.52
CA ASP A 321 -7.25 -35.30 -14.08
C ASP A 321 -7.70 -34.04 -13.31
N ASP A 322 -6.84 -33.54 -12.41
CA ASP A 322 -7.11 -32.35 -11.62
C ASP A 322 -7.12 -31.08 -12.51
N LEU A 323 -6.20 -31.02 -13.49
CA LEU A 323 -6.15 -29.93 -14.44
C LEU A 323 -7.39 -29.94 -15.38
N ALA A 324 -7.82 -31.14 -15.83
CA ALA A 324 -9.03 -31.31 -16.62
C ALA A 324 -10.29 -30.90 -15.84
N TRP A 325 -10.34 -31.22 -14.54
CA TRP A 325 -11.42 -30.76 -13.67
C TRP A 325 -11.45 -29.24 -13.56
N ILE A 326 -10.31 -28.57 -13.38
CA ILE A 326 -10.21 -27.10 -13.36
C ILE A 326 -10.72 -26.55 -14.69
N ALA A 327 -10.22 -27.01 -15.84
CA ALA A 327 -10.63 -26.56 -17.17
C ALA A 327 -12.15 -26.70 -17.37
N SER A 328 -12.72 -27.86 -17.04
CA SER A 328 -14.15 -28.13 -17.15
C SER A 328 -15.00 -27.21 -16.27
N THR A 329 -14.64 -27.03 -15.00
CA THR A 329 -15.37 -26.15 -14.06
C THR A 329 -15.24 -24.67 -14.41
N MET A 330 -14.15 -24.29 -15.08
CA MET A 330 -13.98 -22.95 -15.68
C MET A 330 -14.73 -22.79 -17.00
N GLY A 331 -15.26 -23.89 -17.60
CA GLY A 331 -16.07 -23.88 -18.81
C GLY A 331 -15.31 -24.04 -20.11
N TYR A 332 -14.07 -24.51 -20.02
CA TYR A 332 -13.25 -24.80 -21.19
C TYR A 332 -13.43 -26.24 -21.66
N PRO A 333 -13.38 -26.50 -22.99
CA PRO A 333 -13.55 -27.83 -23.53
C PRO A 333 -12.42 -28.79 -23.17
N ASP A 334 -11.23 -28.28 -23.00
CA ASP A 334 -10.02 -29.06 -22.69
C ASP A 334 -8.95 -28.19 -21.96
N CYS A 335 -7.90 -28.85 -21.49
CA CYS A 335 -6.78 -28.20 -20.80
C CYS A 335 -6.01 -27.23 -21.69
N CYS A 336 -5.90 -27.49 -23.01
CA CYS A 336 -5.15 -26.62 -23.92
C CYS A 336 -5.84 -25.26 -24.07
N ALA A 337 -7.15 -25.25 -24.26
CA ALA A 337 -7.95 -24.04 -24.35
C ALA A 337 -7.89 -23.22 -23.05
N PHE A 338 -7.98 -23.91 -21.90
CA PHE A 338 -7.84 -23.27 -20.59
C PHE A 338 -6.46 -22.66 -20.38
N LEU A 339 -5.38 -23.39 -20.66
CA LEU A 339 -4.01 -22.89 -20.48
C LEU A 339 -3.67 -21.75 -21.44
N HIS A 340 -4.20 -21.77 -22.67
CA HIS A 340 -4.04 -20.66 -23.61
C HIS A 340 -4.67 -19.37 -23.08
N GLU A 341 -5.88 -19.45 -22.53
CA GLU A 341 -6.56 -18.28 -21.93
C GLU A 341 -5.83 -17.78 -20.67
N LEU A 342 -5.35 -18.71 -19.84
CA LEU A 342 -4.54 -18.38 -18.66
C LEU A 342 -3.28 -17.60 -19.05
N ASP A 343 -2.56 -18.07 -20.09
CA ASP A 343 -1.34 -17.41 -20.56
C ASP A 343 -1.64 -16.04 -21.18
N ALA A 344 -2.76 -15.89 -21.90
CA ALA A 344 -3.19 -14.60 -22.44
C ALA A 344 -3.44 -13.58 -21.35
N HIS A 345 -4.16 -13.95 -20.29
CA HIS A 345 -4.39 -13.08 -19.13
C HIS A 345 -3.10 -12.73 -18.41
N ARG A 346 -2.21 -13.70 -18.21
CA ARG A 346 -0.94 -13.48 -17.53
C ARG A 346 0.00 -12.57 -18.31
N GLU A 347 0.07 -12.72 -19.64
CA GLU A 347 0.91 -11.86 -20.47
C GLU A 347 0.41 -10.41 -20.49
N LEU A 348 -0.92 -10.19 -20.56
CA LEU A 348 -1.52 -8.87 -20.45
C LEU A 348 -1.14 -8.20 -19.13
N VAL A 349 -1.32 -8.89 -18.01
CA VAL A 349 -0.99 -8.36 -16.67
C VAL A 349 0.48 -8.02 -16.58
N ALA A 350 1.35 -8.90 -17.08
CA ALA A 350 2.80 -8.69 -17.05
C ALA A 350 3.24 -7.48 -17.88
N GLN A 351 2.64 -7.26 -19.05
CA GLN A 351 2.94 -6.11 -19.92
C GLN A 351 2.53 -4.79 -19.25
N GLU A 352 1.32 -4.72 -18.68
CA GLU A 352 0.84 -3.54 -17.98
C GLU A 352 1.68 -3.24 -16.74
N PHE A 353 2.05 -4.27 -15.99
CA PHE A 353 2.91 -4.15 -14.82
C PHE A 353 4.32 -3.67 -15.18
N ASP A 354 4.94 -4.24 -16.22
CA ASP A 354 6.24 -3.83 -16.70
C ASP A 354 6.21 -2.38 -17.23
N THR A 355 5.12 -1.96 -17.87
CA THR A 355 4.90 -0.58 -18.32
C THR A 355 4.85 0.39 -17.14
N LEU A 356 4.08 0.07 -16.10
CA LEU A 356 3.96 0.90 -14.90
C LEU A 356 5.30 1.09 -14.17
N LEU A 357 6.12 0.05 -14.11
CA LEU A 357 7.41 0.10 -13.44
C LEU A 357 8.53 0.69 -14.31
N GLY A 358 8.24 1.21 -15.51
CA GLY A 358 9.21 1.84 -16.40
C GLY A 358 10.08 0.84 -17.16
N GLY A 359 9.55 -0.37 -17.42
CA GLY A 359 10.23 -1.43 -18.19
C GLY A 359 10.37 -1.16 -19.69
N ASN A 360 9.92 -0.04 -20.22
CA ASN A 360 10.08 0.37 -21.61
C ASN A 360 11.22 1.37 -21.82
N GLU A 361 12.40 1.08 -21.35
CA GLU A 361 13.55 1.42 -22.20
C GLU A 361 13.52 0.44 -23.38
N LYS A 362 12.95 0.90 -24.49
CA LYS A 362 13.14 0.25 -25.78
C LYS A 362 14.65 0.07 -25.96
N LYS A 363 15.16 -1.12 -25.70
CA LYS A 363 16.41 -1.56 -26.28
C LYS A 363 16.21 -1.56 -27.79
N GLN A 364 16.56 -0.46 -28.45
CA GLN A 364 16.96 -0.54 -29.84
C GLN A 364 18.16 -1.50 -29.87
N CYS A 365 17.88 -2.76 -30.13
CA CYS A 365 18.88 -3.71 -30.52
C CYS A 365 19.30 -3.36 -31.95
N SER A 366 20.26 -2.45 -32.10
CA SER A 366 21.12 -2.43 -33.27
C SER A 366 22.30 -3.36 -32.95
N GLY A 367 22.27 -4.52 -33.58
CA GLY A 367 23.40 -5.39 -33.94
C GLY A 367 24.47 -5.70 -32.90
N GLY A 368 24.52 -6.97 -32.49
CA GLY A 368 25.76 -7.75 -32.30
C GLY A 368 26.60 -7.43 -31.06
N GLY A 369 26.69 -8.40 -30.13
CA GLY A 369 27.77 -8.44 -29.14
C GLY A 369 27.38 -9.00 -27.79
N CYS A 370 27.81 -10.22 -27.54
CA CYS A 370 27.69 -10.99 -26.30
C CYS A 370 28.26 -10.32 -25.05
N GLY A 371 27.58 -10.51 -23.91
CA GLY A 371 28.16 -10.82 -22.61
C GLY A 371 29.25 -9.91 -22.03
N GLY A 372 28.82 -8.86 -21.32
CA GLY A 372 29.65 -8.19 -20.31
C GLY A 372 28.82 -7.99 -19.04
N PRO A 373 29.39 -8.03 -17.83
CA PRO A 373 28.65 -7.82 -16.59
C PRO A 373 28.00 -6.42 -16.60
N LYS A 374 26.72 -6.34 -16.22
CA LYS A 374 26.02 -5.07 -16.05
C LYS A 374 26.85 -4.18 -15.14
N ALA A 375 27.33 -3.07 -15.69
CA ALA A 375 27.98 -2.05 -14.91
C ALA A 375 27.03 -1.65 -13.76
N SER A 376 27.45 -1.92 -12.55
CA SER A 376 26.83 -1.38 -11.34
C SER A 376 26.79 0.14 -11.48
N ALA A 377 25.67 0.75 -11.10
CA ALA A 377 25.59 2.20 -11.03
C ALA A 377 26.84 2.73 -10.29
N PRO A 378 27.46 3.83 -10.77
CA PRO A 378 28.64 4.34 -10.10
C PRO A 378 28.35 4.62 -8.64
N PRO A 379 29.31 4.35 -7.73
CA PRO A 379 29.13 4.62 -6.30
C PRO A 379 28.70 6.09 -6.12
N PRO A 380 27.89 6.39 -5.09
CA PRO A 380 27.46 7.75 -4.82
C PRO A 380 28.70 8.63 -4.61
N PRO A 381 28.73 9.84 -5.20
CA PRO A 381 29.86 10.74 -5.02
C PRO A 381 29.99 11.10 -3.53
N GLU A 382 31.18 11.01 -2.98
CA GLU A 382 31.48 11.60 -1.68
C GLU A 382 31.43 13.12 -1.79
N LEU A 383 31.08 13.83 -0.69
CA LEU A 383 30.93 15.29 -0.71
C LEU A 383 32.20 15.98 -1.26
N GLU A 384 33.36 15.50 -0.89
CA GLU A 384 34.65 16.09 -1.34
C GLU A 384 34.85 15.93 -2.86
N SER A 385 34.58 14.74 -3.40
CA SER A 385 34.68 14.51 -4.84
C SER A 385 33.63 15.30 -5.62
N LEU A 386 32.46 15.56 -5.03
CA LEU A 386 31.46 16.44 -5.61
C LEU A 386 31.95 17.89 -5.63
N LEU A 387 32.49 18.39 -4.52
CA LEU A 387 33.01 19.77 -4.43
C LEU A 387 34.12 20.08 -5.45
N GLU A 388 34.96 19.11 -5.77
CA GLU A 388 35.99 19.27 -6.79
C GLU A 388 35.41 19.49 -8.21
N GLN A 389 34.21 18.94 -8.47
CA GLN A 389 33.56 19.03 -9.78
C GLN A 389 32.67 20.28 -9.93
N LEU A 390 32.41 21.04 -8.84
CA LEU A 390 31.52 22.19 -8.87
C LEU A 390 32.24 23.48 -9.34
N PRO A 391 31.54 24.37 -10.09
CA PRO A 391 31.99 25.73 -10.35
C PRO A 391 32.30 26.48 -9.04
N GLU A 392 33.31 27.34 -9.03
CA GLU A 392 33.86 27.96 -7.82
C GLU A 392 32.78 28.68 -6.97
N ASP A 393 31.95 29.48 -7.62
CA ASP A 393 30.87 30.24 -6.96
C ASP A 393 29.78 29.33 -6.37
N PHE A 394 29.49 28.20 -7.03
CA PHE A 394 28.50 27.23 -6.52
C PHE A 394 29.12 26.31 -5.46
N ARG A 395 30.41 26.01 -5.59
CA ARG A 395 31.18 25.22 -4.62
C ARG A 395 31.12 25.82 -3.21
N ALA A 396 31.31 27.14 -3.09
CA ALA A 396 31.29 27.85 -1.81
C ALA A 396 29.98 27.58 -1.05
N ARG A 397 28.86 27.54 -1.75
CA ARG A 397 27.52 27.30 -1.19
C ARG A 397 27.34 25.87 -0.71
N VAL A 398 27.76 24.89 -1.50
CA VAL A 398 27.64 23.47 -1.16
C VAL A 398 28.66 23.06 -0.09
N ALA A 399 29.81 23.74 0.00
CA ALA A 399 30.81 23.49 1.03
C ALA A 399 30.31 23.76 2.46
N GLU A 400 29.30 24.64 2.63
CA GLU A 400 28.65 24.87 3.93
C GLU A 400 28.01 23.57 4.49
N TRP A 401 27.70 22.59 3.63
CA TRP A 401 27.10 21.31 4.02
C TRP A 401 28.07 20.37 4.74
N ARG A 402 29.39 20.62 4.71
CA ARG A 402 30.38 19.85 5.46
C ARG A 402 30.07 19.79 6.95
N ASN A 403 29.60 20.91 7.50
CA ASN A 403 29.31 21.08 8.92
C ASN A 403 27.82 21.07 9.23
N ASN A 404 26.98 20.74 8.25
CA ASN A 404 25.53 20.75 8.45
C ASN A 404 25.06 19.42 9.06
N PRO A 405 24.57 19.41 10.33
CA PRO A 405 24.12 18.19 11.00
C PRO A 405 22.98 17.47 10.24
N ARG A 406 22.20 18.21 9.44
CA ARG A 406 21.11 17.63 8.65
C ARG A 406 21.64 16.74 7.54
N VAL A 407 22.75 17.13 6.89
CA VAL A 407 23.40 16.34 5.84
C VAL A 407 24.12 15.13 6.44
N ALA A 408 24.80 15.31 7.55
CA ALA A 408 25.52 14.23 8.25
C ALA A 408 24.59 13.10 8.71
N ASN A 409 23.35 13.44 9.13
CA ASN A 409 22.37 12.50 9.62
C ASN A 409 21.45 11.92 8.53
N LEU A 410 21.67 12.23 7.24
CA LEU A 410 20.94 11.61 6.15
C LEU A 410 21.33 10.14 5.99
N ARG A 411 20.35 9.31 5.66
CA ARG A 411 20.61 7.94 5.20
C ARG A 411 21.48 7.98 3.93
N ASP A 412 22.30 6.98 3.73
CA ASP A 412 23.25 6.94 2.59
C ASP A 412 22.55 7.11 1.24
N GLU A 413 21.36 6.52 1.08
CA GLU A 413 20.58 6.65 -0.14
C GLU A 413 20.03 8.07 -0.37
N ALA A 414 19.51 8.71 0.67
CA ALA A 414 19.02 10.10 0.60
C ALA A 414 20.17 11.07 0.33
N ARG A 415 21.33 10.85 0.95
CA ARG A 415 22.56 11.61 0.71
C ARG A 415 23.05 11.46 -0.74
N ALA A 416 23.03 10.25 -1.27
CA ALA A 416 23.37 9.98 -2.66
C ALA A 416 22.43 10.71 -3.64
N ARG A 417 21.11 10.71 -3.37
CA ARG A 417 20.12 11.45 -4.16
C ARG A 417 20.38 12.95 -4.12
N LEU A 418 20.63 13.51 -2.96
CA LEU A 418 20.95 14.93 -2.78
C LEU A 418 22.17 15.33 -3.62
N PHE A 419 23.26 14.55 -3.54
CA PHE A 419 24.49 14.85 -4.27
C PHE A 419 24.31 14.73 -5.78
N ARG A 420 23.54 13.78 -6.28
CA ARG A 420 23.19 13.67 -7.71
C ARG A 420 22.35 14.85 -8.22
N ILE A 421 21.44 15.38 -7.40
CA ILE A 421 20.68 16.59 -7.75
C ILE A 421 21.62 17.79 -7.89
N VAL A 422 22.54 17.97 -6.94
CA VAL A 422 23.55 19.05 -6.98
C VAL A 422 24.48 18.90 -8.19
N GLN A 423 24.96 17.69 -8.47
CA GLN A 423 25.80 17.40 -9.62
C GLN A 423 25.08 17.75 -10.93
N ARG A 424 23.83 17.35 -11.09
CA ARG A 424 23.01 17.70 -12.26
C ARG A 424 22.77 19.20 -12.37
N THR A 425 22.54 19.89 -11.23
CA THR A 425 22.40 21.35 -11.19
C THR A 425 23.69 22.02 -11.68
N ALA A 426 24.84 21.55 -11.22
CA ALA A 426 26.15 22.08 -11.64
C ALA A 426 26.41 21.86 -13.14
N GLN A 427 26.04 20.68 -13.65
CA GLN A 427 26.12 20.41 -15.09
C GLN A 427 25.25 21.40 -15.89
N TRP A 428 23.99 21.60 -15.48
CA TRP A 428 23.07 22.53 -16.14
C TRP A 428 23.52 24.00 -16.01
N LEU A 429 24.17 24.35 -14.90
CA LEU A 429 24.79 25.66 -14.75
C LEU A 429 25.92 25.85 -15.77
N GLY A 430 26.79 24.85 -15.98
CA GLY A 430 27.84 24.85 -17.01
C GLY A 430 27.29 24.89 -18.45
N GLU A 431 26.14 24.26 -18.67
CA GLU A 431 25.43 24.27 -19.97
C GLU A 431 24.63 25.58 -20.20
N GLY A 432 24.56 26.50 -19.23
CA GLY A 432 23.77 27.72 -19.32
C GLY A 432 22.26 27.53 -19.22
N ARG A 433 21.80 26.37 -18.76
CA ARG A 433 20.37 26.03 -18.62
C ARG A 433 19.76 26.57 -17.33
N CYS A 434 20.55 26.98 -16.38
CA CYS A 434 20.09 27.66 -15.16
C CYS A 434 21.10 28.74 -14.73
N SER A 435 20.66 29.73 -13.97
CA SER A 435 21.53 30.76 -13.41
C SER A 435 22.17 30.31 -12.10
N LEU A 436 23.31 30.92 -11.73
CA LEU A 436 23.98 30.70 -10.45
C LEU A 436 23.03 31.05 -9.28
N GLU A 437 22.19 32.07 -9.47
CA GLU A 437 21.20 32.50 -8.46
C GLU A 437 20.13 31.43 -8.26
N ALA A 438 19.65 30.79 -9.32
CA ALA A 438 18.73 29.65 -9.27
C ALA A 438 19.33 28.47 -8.51
N ALA A 439 20.57 28.10 -8.83
CA ALA A 439 21.31 27.02 -8.17
C ALA A 439 21.49 27.30 -6.66
N GLY A 440 21.85 28.54 -6.29
CA GLY A 440 21.96 28.94 -4.90
C GLY A 440 20.63 28.96 -4.13
N ARG A 441 19.53 29.35 -4.79
CA ARG A 441 18.20 29.27 -4.19
C ARG A 441 17.71 27.83 -4.05
N LEU A 442 18.06 26.95 -4.98
CA LEU A 442 17.77 25.53 -4.87
C LEU A 442 18.44 24.91 -3.64
N THR A 443 19.72 25.18 -3.38
CA THR A 443 20.41 24.66 -2.20
C THR A 443 19.75 25.13 -0.92
N ASN A 444 19.37 26.42 -0.82
CA ASN A 444 18.64 26.95 0.33
C ASN A 444 17.25 26.31 0.52
N TRP A 445 16.58 26.01 -0.59
CA TRP A 445 15.27 25.35 -0.55
C TRP A 445 15.39 23.88 -0.16
N LEU A 446 16.45 23.18 -0.58
CA LEU A 446 16.69 21.77 -0.23
C LEU A 446 17.02 21.58 1.26
N GLU A 447 17.71 22.51 1.92
CA GLU A 447 18.16 22.36 3.29
C GLU A 447 17.06 22.01 4.32
N PRO A 448 15.93 22.73 4.40
CA PRO A 448 14.85 22.39 5.31
C PRO A 448 14.11 21.11 4.90
N LEU A 449 14.23 20.69 3.64
CA LEU A 449 13.50 19.55 3.06
C LEU A 449 14.33 18.26 3.01
N MET A 450 15.60 18.28 3.44
CA MET A 450 16.50 17.11 3.40
C MET A 450 15.93 15.88 4.09
N ARG A 451 15.13 16.05 5.15
CA ARG A 451 14.46 14.94 5.84
C ARG A 451 13.25 14.37 5.08
N ARG A 452 12.79 15.07 4.05
CA ARG A 452 11.67 14.65 3.21
C ARG A 452 12.20 13.98 1.94
N GLU A 453 12.60 12.73 2.06
CA GLU A 453 13.23 11.95 0.98
C GLU A 453 12.41 11.91 -0.32
N SER A 454 11.07 12.07 -0.22
CA SER A 454 10.16 12.11 -1.37
C SER A 454 10.47 13.24 -2.35
N TYR A 455 10.86 14.44 -1.86
CA TYR A 455 11.20 15.56 -2.74
C TYR A 455 12.56 15.35 -3.44
N LEU A 456 13.52 14.73 -2.74
CA LEU A 456 14.80 14.38 -3.36
C LEU A 456 14.59 13.32 -4.45
N ALA A 457 13.74 12.34 -4.21
CA ALA A 457 13.37 11.33 -5.20
C ALA A 457 12.66 11.97 -6.40
N LEU A 458 11.66 12.83 -6.18
CA LEU A 458 10.93 13.54 -7.23
C LEU A 458 11.88 14.30 -8.16
N LEU A 459 12.74 15.13 -7.59
CA LEU A 459 13.68 15.93 -8.39
C LEU A 459 14.68 15.07 -9.16
N LEU A 460 15.13 13.96 -8.57
CA LEU A 460 16.08 13.07 -9.23
C LEU A 460 15.45 12.32 -10.40
N GLU A 461 14.25 11.76 -10.19
CA GLU A 461 13.53 10.91 -11.16
C GLU A 461 12.85 11.70 -12.27
N ARG A 462 12.51 12.96 -12.02
CA ARG A 462 11.84 13.86 -12.97
C ARG A 462 12.72 15.05 -13.32
N PRO A 463 13.69 14.89 -14.25
CA PRO A 463 14.53 16.00 -14.69
C PRO A 463 13.75 17.23 -15.19
N PRO A 464 12.60 17.10 -15.89
CA PRO A 464 11.78 18.26 -16.27
C PRO A 464 11.30 19.08 -15.07
N VAL A 465 10.83 18.42 -14.00
CA VAL A 465 10.37 19.09 -12.76
C VAL A 465 11.53 19.83 -12.09
N HIS A 466 12.71 19.23 -12.03
CA HIS A 466 13.91 19.88 -11.51
C HIS A 466 14.30 21.11 -12.35
N GLN A 467 14.19 21.04 -13.67
CA GLN A 467 14.46 22.16 -14.56
C GLN A 467 13.44 23.29 -14.41
N GLN A 468 12.14 22.98 -14.33
CA GLN A 468 11.08 23.93 -14.07
C GLN A 468 11.26 24.62 -12.71
N LEU A 469 11.58 23.85 -11.66
CA LEU A 469 11.90 24.41 -10.36
C LEU A 469 13.07 25.41 -10.44
N LEU A 470 14.16 25.08 -11.11
CA LEU A 470 15.30 25.98 -11.30
C LEU A 470 14.91 27.24 -12.09
N ALA A 471 14.05 27.11 -13.11
CA ALA A 471 13.54 28.27 -13.87
C ALA A 471 12.73 29.22 -12.97
N LEU A 472 11.84 28.68 -12.15
CA LEU A 472 11.05 29.45 -11.18
C LEU A 472 11.91 30.11 -10.09
N LEU A 473 12.86 29.37 -9.53
CA LEU A 473 13.80 29.88 -8.53
C LEU A 473 14.74 30.94 -9.12
N GLY A 474 15.01 30.88 -10.42
CA GLY A 474 15.80 31.88 -11.15
C GLY A 474 15.02 33.16 -11.49
N ALA A 475 13.72 33.04 -11.75
CA ALA A 475 12.87 34.15 -12.18
C ALA A 475 12.71 35.25 -11.10
N ALA A 476 12.44 34.85 -9.86
CA ALA A 476 12.23 35.81 -8.77
C ALA A 476 12.52 35.20 -7.37
N LYS A 477 12.67 36.07 -6.35
CA LYS A 477 12.82 35.64 -4.94
C LYS A 477 11.52 35.14 -4.33
N TRP A 478 10.38 35.59 -4.84
CA TRP A 478 9.09 35.24 -4.27
C TRP A 478 8.76 33.75 -4.41
N PRO A 479 8.91 33.08 -5.58
CA PRO A 479 8.65 31.64 -5.69
C PRO A 479 9.47 30.80 -4.72
N ALA A 480 10.75 31.12 -4.50
CA ALA A 480 11.60 30.42 -3.55
C ALA A 480 11.04 30.50 -2.12
N ARG A 481 10.62 31.72 -1.70
CA ARG A 481 10.03 31.93 -0.36
C ARG A 481 8.68 31.24 -0.23
N TYR A 482 7.86 31.29 -1.26
CA TYR A 482 6.54 30.66 -1.29
C TYR A 482 6.64 29.13 -1.19
N LEU A 483 7.52 28.50 -1.95
CA LEU A 483 7.80 27.06 -1.91
C LEU A 483 8.38 26.59 -0.57
N LEU A 484 9.13 27.44 0.15
CA LEU A 484 9.59 27.12 1.50
C LEU A 484 8.45 27.05 2.52
N GLN A 485 7.45 27.95 2.37
CA GLN A 485 6.27 27.98 3.22
C GLN A 485 5.24 26.90 2.83
N HIS A 486 5.14 26.63 1.53
CA HIS A 486 4.16 25.72 0.93
C HIS A 486 4.84 24.64 0.06
N PRO A 487 5.67 23.76 0.65
CA PRO A 487 6.47 22.80 -0.13
C PRO A 487 5.64 21.81 -0.95
N GLY A 488 4.38 21.60 -0.59
CA GLY A 488 3.46 20.73 -1.34
C GLY A 488 3.06 21.26 -2.72
N VAL A 489 3.28 22.54 -3.00
CA VAL A 489 2.97 23.16 -4.32
C VAL A 489 3.93 22.63 -5.41
N ILE A 490 5.08 22.07 -5.04
CA ILE A 490 5.99 21.42 -6.02
C ILE A 490 5.31 20.26 -6.76
N ASP A 491 4.29 19.65 -6.16
CA ASP A 491 3.54 18.56 -6.79
C ASP A 491 2.77 19.06 -8.03
N GLU A 492 2.42 20.33 -8.07
CA GLU A 492 1.75 20.95 -9.21
C GLU A 492 2.71 21.13 -10.40
N LEU A 493 4.03 21.24 -10.17
CA LEU A 493 5.05 21.28 -11.23
C LEU A 493 5.20 19.96 -12.00
N VAL A 494 4.60 18.90 -11.51
CA VAL A 494 4.64 17.57 -12.17
C VAL A 494 3.68 17.49 -13.35
N GLY A 495 2.66 18.37 -13.42
CA GLY A 495 1.71 18.47 -14.52
C GLY A 495 2.28 19.32 -15.67
N ASP A 496 2.42 18.73 -16.86
CA ASP A 496 2.92 19.45 -18.05
C ASP A 496 1.99 20.60 -18.50
N ALA A 497 0.73 20.63 -18.05
CA ALA A 497 -0.30 21.58 -18.46
C ALA A 497 -0.17 22.95 -17.77
N LEU A 498 0.33 23.01 -16.54
CA LEU A 498 0.28 24.20 -15.67
C LEU A 498 1.09 25.40 -16.17
N MET A 499 2.11 25.18 -16.99
CA MET A 499 2.96 26.28 -17.52
C MET A 499 2.50 26.79 -18.90
N ALA A 500 1.60 26.08 -19.55
CA ALA A 500 1.16 26.36 -20.93
C ALA A 500 -0.24 26.98 -21.00
N GLU A 501 -1.07 26.83 -19.97
CA GLU A 501 -2.47 27.27 -20.00
C GLU A 501 -2.69 28.51 -19.13
N ARG A 502 -3.48 29.46 -19.66
CA ARG A 502 -3.96 30.60 -18.86
C ARG A 502 -4.99 30.10 -17.87
N PHE A 503 -4.95 30.64 -16.64
CA PHE A 503 -6.00 30.42 -15.65
C PHE A 503 -7.39 30.70 -16.24
N VAL A 504 -8.25 29.69 -16.21
CA VAL A 504 -9.64 29.77 -16.66
C VAL A 504 -10.54 29.45 -15.47
N VAL A 505 -11.31 30.44 -15.02
CA VAL A 505 -12.19 30.30 -13.84
C VAL A 505 -13.12 29.08 -13.95
N ALA A 506 -13.70 28.86 -15.13
CA ALA A 506 -14.63 27.72 -15.33
C ALA A 506 -13.96 26.33 -15.17
N ASP A 507 -12.68 26.21 -15.50
CA ASP A 507 -11.94 24.96 -15.33
C ASP A 507 -11.59 24.75 -13.86
N PHE A 508 -11.16 25.82 -13.18
CA PHE A 508 -10.93 25.81 -11.74
C PHE A 508 -12.19 25.43 -10.95
N GLU A 509 -13.33 26.06 -11.26
CA GLU A 509 -14.61 25.75 -10.61
C GLU A 509 -15.03 24.30 -10.84
N ARG A 510 -14.82 23.77 -12.05
CA ARG A 510 -15.14 22.38 -12.41
C ARG A 510 -14.28 21.40 -11.63
N GLU A 511 -12.98 21.62 -11.56
CA GLU A 511 -12.04 20.79 -10.83
C GLU A 511 -12.32 20.82 -9.33
N LEU A 512 -12.56 22.02 -8.77
CA LEU A 512 -12.93 22.18 -7.36
C LEU A 512 -14.24 21.45 -7.04
N ALA A 513 -15.26 21.58 -7.89
CA ALA A 513 -16.54 20.89 -7.73
C ALA A 513 -16.39 19.37 -7.80
N GLN A 514 -15.52 18.86 -8.67
CA GLN A 514 -15.22 17.44 -8.77
C GLN A 514 -14.52 16.92 -7.51
N ARG A 515 -13.55 17.66 -6.99
CA ARG A 515 -12.84 17.31 -5.74
C ARG A 515 -13.77 17.37 -4.53
N LEU A 516 -14.66 18.37 -4.44
CA LEU A 516 -15.70 18.46 -3.41
C LEU A 516 -16.65 17.27 -3.44
N LYS A 517 -17.16 16.93 -4.62
CA LYS A 517 -18.03 15.77 -4.80
C LYS A 517 -17.34 14.46 -4.39
N SER A 518 -16.05 14.36 -4.66
CA SER A 518 -15.22 13.22 -4.24
C SER A 518 -15.16 13.11 -2.71
N LEU A 519 -14.88 14.21 -1.99
CA LEU A 519 -14.86 14.22 -0.52
C LEU A 519 -16.23 13.86 0.07
N GLN A 520 -17.31 14.41 -0.46
CA GLN A 520 -18.67 14.07 -0.04
C GLN A 520 -18.98 12.57 -0.23
N SER A 521 -18.52 11.99 -1.35
CA SER A 521 -18.73 10.56 -1.64
C SER A 521 -17.97 9.62 -0.69
N THR A 522 -16.92 10.10 -0.04
CA THR A 522 -16.11 9.34 0.93
C THR A 522 -16.53 9.61 2.39
N GLY A 523 -17.41 10.61 2.63
CA GLY A 523 -17.78 11.04 3.97
C GLY A 523 -16.63 11.75 4.70
N GLU A 524 -15.70 12.34 3.97
CA GLU A 524 -14.55 13.12 4.47
C GLU A 524 -14.75 14.61 4.17
N ASP A 525 -15.98 15.11 4.33
CA ASP A 525 -16.40 16.48 4.00
C ASP A 525 -16.54 17.39 5.24
N ASP A 526 -15.77 17.10 6.30
CA ASP A 526 -15.67 17.97 7.47
C ASP A 526 -15.06 19.34 7.09
N ASP A 527 -15.37 20.37 7.89
CA ASP A 527 -14.98 21.76 7.62
C ASP A 527 -13.47 21.94 7.47
N GLU A 528 -12.66 21.19 8.21
CA GLU A 528 -11.19 21.26 8.14
C GLU A 528 -10.68 20.68 6.82
N THR A 529 -11.23 19.56 6.39
CA THR A 529 -10.88 18.92 5.12
C THR A 529 -11.29 19.81 3.93
N LEU A 530 -12.48 20.43 3.98
CA LEU A 530 -12.94 21.36 2.97
C LEU A 530 -12.07 22.63 2.89
N LEU A 531 -11.72 23.23 4.03
CA LEU A 531 -10.80 24.37 4.09
C LEU A 531 -9.40 24.02 3.55
N ASN A 532 -8.90 22.83 3.85
CA ASN A 532 -7.63 22.36 3.31
C ASN A 532 -7.67 22.15 1.80
N LEU A 533 -8.79 21.65 1.26
CA LEU A 533 -9.00 21.54 -0.19
C LEU A 533 -8.95 22.93 -0.85
N LEU A 534 -9.70 23.91 -0.33
CA LEU A 534 -9.74 25.28 -0.85
C LEU A 534 -8.36 25.94 -0.79
N ARG A 535 -7.66 25.82 0.35
CA ARG A 535 -6.30 26.36 0.49
C ARG A 535 -5.32 25.77 -0.51
N ARG A 536 -5.40 24.47 -0.75
CA ARG A 536 -4.53 23.80 -1.74
C ARG A 536 -4.84 24.24 -3.16
N ALA A 537 -6.11 24.33 -3.53
CA ALA A 537 -6.53 24.83 -4.83
C ALA A 537 -6.04 26.28 -5.03
N GLN A 538 -6.23 27.15 -4.05
CA GLN A 538 -5.73 28.53 -4.09
C GLN A 538 -4.20 28.58 -4.22
N HIS A 539 -3.48 27.75 -3.47
CA HIS A 539 -2.02 27.75 -3.53
C HIS A 539 -1.49 27.28 -4.88
N ALA A 540 -2.13 26.28 -5.50
CA ALA A 540 -1.78 25.81 -6.84
C ALA A 540 -1.93 26.93 -7.88
N GLU A 541 -3.07 27.61 -7.87
CA GLU A 541 -3.36 28.69 -8.83
C GLU A 541 -2.56 29.98 -8.57
N THR A 542 -2.21 30.25 -7.32
CA THR A 542 -1.40 31.43 -6.97
C THR A 542 0.07 31.24 -7.39
N PHE A 543 0.56 30.02 -7.37
CA PHE A 543 1.94 29.66 -7.71
C PHE A 543 2.15 29.54 -9.21
#